data_fbd23d31990401548f286c3c0f5a954f
#
_entry.id   fbd23d31990401548f286c3c0f5a954f
#
_cell.length_a   1.000
_cell.length_b   1.000
_cell.length_c   1.000
_cell.angle_alpha   90.00
_cell.angle_beta   90.00
_cell.angle_gamma   90.00
#
_symmetry.space_group_name_H-M   'P 1'
#
loop_
_entity.id
_entity.type
_entity.pdbx_description
1 polymer ?
#
loop_
_entity_poly.entity_id
_entity_poly.type
_entity_poly.pdbx_seq_one_letter_code
_entity_poly.pdbx_strand_id
1 'polypeptide(L)'
;EGYGLEELGIPVTKARTVATDEYLRTIYPNIYACGDVAGPYQFTHTASHQAWYASVNALFGRFRSYPADYSAIPWATFTDPEVARVGLNETEAKEKNVPYEVTTYGIDELDRAIADGEAHGMVKVLTVPGKDKVLGVTIVGEHAGDLIVEYISAMRHGIGLNKILGTIHIYPTMAEANKYAAGAWKRAHKPELLLRLVEKYHAWMRGKAKDEAGRMKDEPR
;
A
#
# COMPACT_ATOMS: atom_id res chain seq x y z
N GLU A 1 33.50 1.20 14.23
CA GLU A 1 34.81 1.61 14.75
C GLU A 1 35.88 1.48 13.65
N GLY A 2 36.89 2.37 13.67
CA GLY A 2 37.99 2.31 12.70
C GLY A 2 37.73 2.99 11.35
N TYR A 3 36.66 3.80 11.25
CA TYR A 3 36.34 4.57 10.04
C TYR A 3 36.83 6.05 10.12
N GLY A 4 37.50 6.41 11.20
CA GLY A 4 37.94 7.80 11.41
C GLY A 4 36.82 8.75 11.81
N LEU A 5 35.68 8.25 12.32
CA LEU A 5 34.54 9.11 12.71
C LEU A 5 34.87 9.96 13.92
N GLU A 6 35.60 9.40 14.89
CA GLU A 6 36.01 10.05 16.12
C GLU A 6 37.03 11.17 15.80
N GLU A 7 38.01 10.90 14.95
CA GLU A 7 39.04 11.86 14.53
C GLU A 7 38.44 13.04 13.73
N LEU A 8 37.39 12.73 12.96
CA LEU A 8 36.65 13.77 12.20
C LEU A 8 35.58 14.46 13.03
N GLY A 9 35.31 13.98 14.25
CA GLY A 9 34.25 14.53 15.10
C GLY A 9 32.83 14.32 14.51
N ILE A 10 32.61 13.29 13.70
CA ILE A 10 31.29 12.96 13.14
C ILE A 10 30.44 12.35 14.23
N PRO A 11 29.26 12.96 14.56
CA PRO A 11 28.42 12.49 15.66
C PRO A 11 27.81 11.12 15.38
N VAL A 12 27.66 10.35 16.44
CA VAL A 12 26.89 9.09 16.45
C VAL A 12 25.61 9.32 17.27
N THR A 13 24.49 8.83 16.75
CA THR A 13 23.17 8.97 17.40
C THR A 13 23.04 8.06 18.63
N LYS A 14 21.95 8.22 19.40
CA LYS A 14 21.62 7.30 20.52
C LYS A 14 21.39 5.85 20.03
N ALA A 15 20.98 5.67 18.79
CA ALA A 15 20.81 4.37 18.16
C ALA A 15 22.14 3.77 17.64
N ARG A 16 23.27 4.41 17.92
CA ARG A 16 24.62 4.02 17.47
C ARG A 16 24.78 4.03 15.95
N THR A 17 24.06 4.90 15.28
CA THR A 17 24.18 5.16 13.83
C THR A 17 24.88 6.49 13.60
N VAL A 18 25.50 6.68 12.44
CA VAL A 18 26.10 7.96 12.03
C VAL A 18 24.99 8.98 11.88
N ALA A 19 25.15 10.16 12.51
CA ALA A 19 24.19 11.23 12.37
C ALA A 19 24.24 11.83 10.95
N THR A 20 23.09 11.86 10.28
CA THR A 20 22.92 12.47 8.95
C THR A 20 21.73 13.42 8.95
N ASP A 21 21.73 14.35 8.00
CA ASP A 21 20.54 15.13 7.68
C ASP A 21 19.56 14.31 6.79
N GLU A 22 18.45 14.93 6.39
CA GLU A 22 17.43 14.30 5.51
C GLU A 22 17.98 13.96 4.11
N TYR A 23 19.12 14.52 3.73
CA TYR A 23 19.82 14.28 2.46
C TYR A 23 20.91 13.22 2.58
N LEU A 24 21.02 12.56 3.75
CA LEU A 24 22.04 11.56 4.10
C LEU A 24 23.47 12.12 4.22
N ARG A 25 23.63 13.44 4.40
CA ARG A 25 24.92 14.07 4.63
C ARG A 25 25.26 14.06 6.10
N THR A 26 26.52 13.85 6.42
CA THR A 26 27.06 14.08 7.76
C THR A 26 27.24 15.59 8.01
N ILE A 27 27.89 15.96 9.10
CA ILE A 27 28.33 17.35 9.32
C ILE A 27 29.26 17.88 8.23
N TYR A 28 29.87 16.99 7.44
CA TYR A 28 30.68 17.34 6.28
C TYR A 28 29.86 17.17 5.00
N PRO A 29 29.78 18.22 4.16
CA PRO A 29 28.90 18.22 2.98
C PRO A 29 29.34 17.24 1.87
N ASN A 30 30.54 16.71 1.95
CA ASN A 30 31.11 15.73 1.03
C ASN A 30 31.19 14.31 1.59
N ILE A 31 30.69 14.07 2.81
CA ILE A 31 30.64 12.74 3.45
C ILE A 31 29.19 12.37 3.69
N TYR A 32 28.79 11.25 3.09
CA TYR A 32 27.45 10.70 3.18
C TYR A 32 27.48 9.35 3.89
N ALA A 33 26.38 9.00 4.57
CA ALA A 33 26.19 7.67 5.13
C ALA A 33 24.84 7.09 4.68
N CYS A 34 24.83 5.81 4.34
CA CYS A 34 23.61 5.09 3.93
C CYS A 34 23.65 3.65 4.41
N GLY A 35 22.48 3.02 4.48
CA GLY A 35 22.31 1.67 5.02
C GLY A 35 22.29 1.64 6.54
N ASP A 36 22.61 0.49 7.10
CA ASP A 36 22.51 0.21 8.54
C ASP A 36 23.33 1.19 9.40
N VAL A 37 24.43 1.67 8.85
CA VAL A 37 25.27 2.65 9.53
C VAL A 37 24.61 4.00 9.72
N ALA A 38 23.65 4.38 8.85
CA ALA A 38 22.90 5.63 8.95
C ALA A 38 21.54 5.46 9.65
N GLY A 39 20.91 4.29 9.55
CA GLY A 39 19.54 4.11 10.03
C GLY A 39 18.51 4.95 9.23
N PRO A 40 17.30 5.15 9.76
CA PRO A 40 16.72 4.49 10.93
C PRO A 40 16.25 3.05 10.66
N TYR A 41 16.23 2.62 9.39
CA TYR A 41 15.76 1.30 8.97
C TYR A 41 16.95 0.45 8.53
N GLN A 42 17.10 -0.71 9.14
CA GLN A 42 18.22 -1.62 8.89
C GLN A 42 17.77 -2.79 8.00
N PHE A 43 17.45 -2.47 6.73
CA PHE A 43 17.03 -3.41 5.71
C PHE A 43 17.86 -3.20 4.44
N THR A 44 18.19 -4.27 3.74
CA THR A 44 18.95 -4.24 2.49
C THR A 44 18.28 -3.35 1.44
N HIS A 45 16.95 -3.45 1.29
CA HIS A 45 16.19 -2.62 0.35
C HIS A 45 16.19 -1.14 0.75
N THR A 46 16.18 -0.82 2.05
CA THR A 46 16.31 0.57 2.53
C THR A 46 17.73 1.08 2.31
N ALA A 47 18.76 0.26 2.52
CA ALA A 47 20.14 0.62 2.22
C ALA A 47 20.31 0.97 0.73
N SER A 48 19.75 0.17 -0.17
CA SER A 48 19.76 0.43 -1.60
C SER A 48 19.03 1.73 -1.97
N HIS A 49 17.86 1.98 -1.35
CA HIS A 49 17.11 3.21 -1.51
C HIS A 49 17.91 4.43 -1.06
N GLN A 50 18.52 4.39 0.13
CA GLN A 50 19.38 5.44 0.66
C GLN A 50 20.62 5.67 -0.23
N ALA A 51 21.24 4.59 -0.72
CA ALA A 51 22.43 4.70 -1.58
C ALA A 51 22.14 5.49 -2.86
N TRP A 52 20.94 5.34 -3.44
CA TRP A 52 20.50 6.13 -4.58
C TRP A 52 20.45 7.63 -4.22
N TYR A 53 19.79 8.00 -3.10
CA TYR A 53 19.69 9.39 -2.66
C TYR A 53 21.06 9.96 -2.31
N ALA A 54 21.89 9.22 -1.58
CA ALA A 54 23.24 9.65 -1.23
C ALA A 54 24.08 9.92 -2.49
N SER A 55 24.03 9.04 -3.49
CA SER A 55 24.75 9.19 -4.75
C SER A 55 24.29 10.40 -5.56
N VAL A 56 22.97 10.57 -5.72
CA VAL A 56 22.40 11.71 -6.45
C VAL A 56 22.72 13.02 -5.73
N ASN A 57 22.60 13.06 -4.41
CA ASN A 57 22.93 14.24 -3.62
C ASN A 57 24.43 14.56 -3.63
N ALA A 58 25.29 13.55 -3.64
CA ALA A 58 26.74 13.75 -3.74
C ALA A 58 27.14 14.37 -5.10
N LEU A 59 26.51 13.92 -6.18
CA LEU A 59 26.82 14.37 -7.54
C LEU A 59 26.14 15.69 -7.90
N PHE A 60 24.90 15.88 -7.52
CA PHE A 60 24.04 16.95 -8.00
C PHE A 60 23.47 17.84 -6.89
N GLY A 61 23.69 17.53 -5.61
CA GLY A 61 23.08 18.21 -4.47
C GLY A 61 23.42 19.71 -4.40
N ARG A 62 24.49 20.17 -5.08
CA ARG A 62 24.79 21.59 -5.22
C ARG A 62 23.75 22.34 -6.06
N PHE A 63 23.11 21.66 -7.01
CA PHE A 63 22.07 22.23 -7.88
C PHE A 63 20.69 21.95 -7.34
N ARG A 64 20.45 20.69 -6.91
CA ARG A 64 19.21 20.23 -6.33
C ARG A 64 19.44 19.03 -5.43
N SER A 65 19.01 19.13 -4.18
CA SER A 65 19.06 18.04 -3.21
C SER A 65 17.70 17.34 -3.10
N TYR A 66 17.72 16.03 -2.85
CA TYR A 66 16.56 15.19 -2.72
C TYR A 66 16.57 14.54 -1.34
N PRO A 67 15.58 14.84 -0.46
CA PRO A 67 15.48 14.18 0.84
C PRO A 67 15.13 12.71 0.65
N ALA A 68 15.71 11.85 1.47
CA ALA A 68 15.39 10.44 1.46
C ALA A 68 13.94 10.24 1.93
N ASP A 69 13.12 9.57 1.10
CA ASP A 69 11.69 9.40 1.36
C ASP A 69 11.41 8.05 1.99
N TYR A 70 10.92 8.08 3.22
CA TYR A 70 10.54 6.90 4.02
C TYR A 70 9.02 6.79 4.22
N SER A 71 8.21 7.43 3.39
CA SER A 71 6.75 7.46 3.53
C SER A 71 6.08 6.09 3.39
N ALA A 72 6.73 5.14 2.71
CA ALA A 72 6.22 3.79 2.49
C ALA A 72 7.35 2.76 2.58
N ILE A 73 7.83 2.49 3.80
CA ILE A 73 8.83 1.45 4.05
C ILE A 73 8.14 0.10 4.25
N PRO A 74 8.41 -0.88 3.38
CA PRO A 74 7.93 -2.24 3.56
C PRO A 74 8.91 -3.08 4.35
N TRP A 75 8.39 -4.16 4.95
CA TRP A 75 9.21 -5.27 5.42
C TRP A 75 8.42 -6.57 5.37
N ALA A 76 9.16 -7.67 5.29
CA ALA A 76 8.61 -9.01 5.28
C ALA A 76 9.34 -9.89 6.29
N THR A 77 8.62 -10.83 6.88
CA THR A 77 9.14 -11.94 7.67
C THR A 77 8.88 -13.20 6.85
N PHE A 78 9.94 -13.89 6.49
CA PHE A 78 9.93 -15.06 5.62
C PHE A 78 9.67 -16.34 6.42
N THR A 79 8.56 -16.34 7.14
CA THR A 79 7.99 -17.51 7.80
C THR A 79 7.11 -18.27 6.81
N ASP A 80 6.56 -19.41 7.21
CA ASP A 80 5.56 -20.16 6.47
C ASP A 80 4.27 -20.18 7.32
N PRO A 81 3.20 -19.43 6.89
CA PRO A 81 3.14 -18.47 5.77
C PRO A 81 3.97 -17.18 6.00
N GLU A 82 4.34 -16.50 4.90
CA GLU A 82 5.02 -15.21 4.96
C GLU A 82 4.14 -14.13 5.60
N VAL A 83 4.79 -13.14 6.23
CA VAL A 83 4.12 -11.94 6.75
C VAL A 83 4.79 -10.70 6.16
N ALA A 84 4.06 -9.93 5.38
CA ALA A 84 4.55 -8.67 4.82
C ALA A 84 3.69 -7.49 5.27
N ARG A 85 4.31 -6.31 5.41
CA ARG A 85 3.57 -5.08 5.75
C ARG A 85 4.22 -3.84 5.17
N VAL A 86 3.37 -2.79 5.04
CA VAL A 86 3.77 -1.43 4.72
C VAL A 86 2.85 -0.45 5.46
N GLY A 87 3.40 0.68 5.90
CA GLY A 87 2.66 1.69 6.63
C GLY A 87 2.24 1.27 8.04
N LEU A 88 1.12 1.80 8.53
CA LEU A 88 0.65 1.61 9.91
C LEU A 88 -0.05 0.26 10.09
N ASN A 89 0.17 -0.37 11.24
CA ASN A 89 -0.74 -1.38 11.78
C ASN A 89 -1.69 -0.74 12.81
N GLU A 90 -2.62 -1.54 13.35
CA GLU A 90 -3.62 -1.06 14.31
C GLU A 90 -2.99 -0.53 15.61
N THR A 91 -1.91 -1.17 16.10
CA THR A 91 -1.20 -0.76 17.31
C THR A 91 -0.56 0.60 17.11
N GLU A 92 0.21 0.75 16.04
CA GLU A 92 0.88 2.01 15.69
C GLU A 92 -0.12 3.14 15.40
N ALA A 93 -1.25 2.83 14.75
CA ALA A 93 -2.30 3.81 14.51
C ALA A 93 -2.92 4.31 15.82
N LYS A 94 -3.17 3.42 16.79
CA LYS A 94 -3.65 3.78 18.11
C LYS A 94 -2.63 4.60 18.90
N GLU A 95 -1.37 4.19 18.92
CA GLU A 95 -0.28 4.91 19.61
C GLU A 95 -0.09 6.33 19.06
N LYS A 96 -0.23 6.48 17.74
CA LYS A 96 -0.12 7.76 17.04
C LYS A 96 -1.42 8.56 17.01
N ASN A 97 -2.51 8.07 17.61
CA ASN A 97 -3.84 8.66 17.57
C ASN A 97 -4.33 8.95 16.13
N VAL A 98 -3.99 8.10 15.17
CA VAL A 98 -4.45 8.18 13.79
C VAL A 98 -5.77 7.42 13.65
N PRO A 99 -6.90 8.09 13.32
CA PRO A 99 -8.16 7.39 13.09
C PRO A 99 -8.06 6.50 11.84
N TYR A 100 -8.61 5.29 11.94
CA TYR A 100 -8.57 4.30 10.86
C TYR A 100 -9.83 3.44 10.82
N GLU A 101 -10.07 2.85 9.66
CA GLU A 101 -10.99 1.74 9.43
C GLU A 101 -10.21 0.52 8.98
N VAL A 102 -10.71 -0.67 9.33
CA VAL A 102 -10.08 -1.95 8.97
C VAL A 102 -10.93 -2.67 7.95
N THR A 103 -10.30 -3.13 6.88
CA THR A 103 -10.88 -4.10 5.95
C THR A 103 -9.99 -5.32 5.91
N THR A 104 -10.59 -6.50 6.05
CA THR A 104 -9.88 -7.78 5.96
C THR A 104 -10.51 -8.63 4.86
N TYR A 105 -9.67 -9.28 4.06
CA TYR A 105 -10.05 -10.30 3.09
C TYR A 105 -9.28 -11.58 3.40
N GLY A 106 -9.98 -12.69 3.58
CA GLY A 106 -9.38 -14.01 3.74
C GLY A 106 -8.94 -14.58 2.37
N ILE A 107 -7.82 -15.27 2.35
CA ILE A 107 -7.27 -15.89 1.13
C ILE A 107 -7.89 -17.26 0.85
N ASP A 108 -8.65 -17.79 1.79
CA ASP A 108 -9.29 -19.12 1.77
C ASP A 108 -10.30 -19.34 0.62
N GLU A 109 -10.86 -18.27 0.07
CA GLU A 109 -11.75 -18.32 -1.10
C GLU A 109 -11.06 -17.99 -2.43
N LEU A 110 -9.75 -17.79 -2.43
CA LEU A 110 -9.00 -17.42 -3.63
C LEU A 110 -8.68 -18.67 -4.46
N ASP A 111 -9.16 -18.73 -5.70
CA ASP A 111 -9.01 -19.90 -6.57
C ASP A 111 -7.56 -20.36 -6.72
N ARG A 112 -6.62 -19.41 -6.85
CA ARG A 112 -5.19 -19.73 -6.93
C ARG A 112 -4.68 -20.37 -5.64
N ALA A 113 -5.03 -19.82 -4.50
CA ALA A 113 -4.62 -20.34 -3.21
C ALA A 113 -5.17 -21.76 -2.96
N ILE A 114 -6.42 -22.01 -3.37
CA ILE A 114 -7.04 -23.33 -3.30
C ILE A 114 -6.30 -24.31 -4.21
N ALA A 115 -5.98 -23.91 -5.44
CA ALA A 115 -5.28 -24.75 -6.41
C ALA A 115 -3.87 -25.14 -5.97
N ASP A 116 -3.18 -24.23 -5.27
CA ASP A 116 -1.81 -24.46 -4.77
C ASP A 116 -1.78 -25.14 -3.39
N GLY A 117 -2.93 -25.31 -2.73
CA GLY A 117 -3.00 -25.83 -1.36
C GLY A 117 -2.64 -24.80 -0.27
N GLU A 118 -2.58 -23.51 -0.64
CA GLU A 118 -2.16 -22.39 0.21
C GLU A 118 -3.36 -21.48 0.59
N ALA A 119 -4.56 -22.07 0.74
CA ALA A 119 -5.79 -21.35 1.04
C ALA A 119 -5.88 -20.89 2.51
N HIS A 120 -4.83 -20.26 3.01
CA HIS A 120 -4.75 -19.73 4.37
C HIS A 120 -4.05 -18.38 4.39
N GLY A 121 -4.54 -17.50 5.27
CA GLY A 121 -3.99 -16.17 5.40
C GLY A 121 -4.99 -15.06 5.14
N MET A 122 -4.50 -13.83 5.00
CA MET A 122 -5.35 -12.65 4.84
C MET A 122 -4.61 -11.45 4.28
N VAL A 123 -5.39 -10.57 3.66
CA VAL A 123 -5.00 -9.18 3.38
C VAL A 123 -5.78 -8.27 4.33
N LYS A 124 -5.09 -7.56 5.23
CA LYS A 124 -5.66 -6.57 6.15
C LYS A 124 -5.22 -5.18 5.73
N VAL A 125 -6.16 -4.31 5.42
CA VAL A 125 -5.93 -2.93 5.00
C VAL A 125 -6.49 -1.96 6.02
N LEU A 126 -5.68 -0.98 6.43
CA LEU A 126 -6.11 0.18 7.20
C LEU A 126 -6.32 1.35 6.25
N THR A 127 -7.47 2.00 6.33
CA THR A 127 -7.80 3.20 5.55
C THR A 127 -8.21 4.37 6.42
N VAL A 128 -8.13 5.58 5.87
CA VAL A 128 -8.73 6.76 6.51
C VAL A 128 -10.25 6.56 6.58
N PRO A 129 -10.92 6.82 7.73
CA PRO A 129 -12.35 6.62 7.87
C PRO A 129 -13.17 7.27 6.74
N GLY A 130 -14.03 6.47 6.09
CA GLY A 130 -14.88 6.90 4.97
C GLY A 130 -14.13 7.22 3.67
N LYS A 131 -12.82 6.96 3.58
CA LYS A 131 -12.00 7.22 2.38
C LYS A 131 -11.20 6.00 2.00
N ASP A 132 -10.95 5.84 0.70
CA ASP A 132 -10.17 4.74 0.12
C ASP A 132 -8.63 4.93 0.23
N LYS A 133 -8.20 5.97 0.96
CA LYS A 133 -6.77 6.25 1.19
C LYS A 133 -6.19 5.24 2.15
N VAL A 134 -5.21 4.48 1.69
CA VAL A 134 -4.49 3.47 2.46
C VAL A 134 -3.55 4.13 3.47
N LEU A 135 -3.62 3.69 4.73
CA LEU A 135 -2.74 4.07 5.83
C LEU A 135 -1.69 2.99 6.12
N GLY A 136 -2.02 1.74 5.85
CA GLY A 136 -1.13 0.63 6.01
C GLY A 136 -1.79 -0.69 5.63
N VAL A 137 -0.96 -1.69 5.35
CA VAL A 137 -1.40 -3.03 4.94
C VAL A 137 -0.54 -4.08 5.60
N THR A 138 -1.17 -5.17 5.99
CA THR A 138 -0.50 -6.40 6.42
C THR A 138 -1.07 -7.55 5.60
N ILE A 139 -0.20 -8.33 5.00
CA ILE A 139 -0.53 -9.55 4.25
C ILE A 139 0.11 -10.73 4.99
N VAL A 140 -0.67 -11.77 5.22
CA VAL A 140 -0.20 -13.05 5.72
C VAL A 140 -0.61 -14.09 4.69
N GLY A 141 0.32 -14.85 4.16
CA GLY A 141 0.05 -15.87 3.14
C GLY A 141 1.25 -16.11 2.23
N GLU A 142 1.08 -17.04 1.30
CA GLU A 142 2.07 -17.36 0.28
C GLU A 142 2.37 -16.13 -0.59
N HIS A 143 3.66 -15.87 -0.84
CA HIS A 143 4.16 -14.72 -1.61
C HIS A 143 3.74 -13.34 -1.06
N ALA A 144 3.49 -13.21 0.26
CA ALA A 144 3.09 -11.93 0.85
C ALA A 144 4.10 -10.81 0.56
N GLY A 145 5.40 -11.14 0.53
CA GLY A 145 6.48 -10.20 0.19
C GLY A 145 6.39 -9.64 -1.22
N ASP A 146 5.88 -10.42 -2.18
CA ASP A 146 5.64 -9.97 -3.56
C ASP A 146 4.32 -9.21 -3.68
N LEU A 147 3.27 -9.70 -3.02
CA LEU A 147 1.92 -9.11 -3.09
C LEU A 147 1.86 -7.70 -2.51
N ILE A 148 2.65 -7.40 -1.48
CA ILE A 148 2.66 -6.10 -0.80
C ILE A 148 3.13 -4.96 -1.71
N VAL A 149 3.86 -5.25 -2.80
CA VAL A 149 4.45 -4.25 -3.71
C VAL A 149 3.38 -3.34 -4.34
N GLU A 150 2.20 -3.87 -4.68
CA GLU A 150 1.11 -3.06 -5.19
C GLU A 150 0.67 -1.98 -4.20
N TYR A 151 0.58 -2.32 -2.91
CA TYR A 151 0.22 -1.36 -1.87
C TYR A 151 1.35 -0.37 -1.57
N ILE A 152 2.62 -0.79 -1.65
CA ILE A 152 3.76 0.13 -1.53
C ILE A 152 3.67 1.20 -2.62
N SER A 153 3.48 0.79 -3.87
CA SER A 153 3.30 1.69 -5.01
C SER A 153 2.07 2.57 -4.85
N ALA A 154 0.94 1.99 -4.42
CA ALA A 154 -0.30 2.72 -4.19
C ALA A 154 -0.13 3.81 -3.13
N MET A 155 0.47 3.50 -1.99
CA MET A 155 0.73 4.46 -0.91
C MET A 155 1.70 5.55 -1.36
N ARG A 156 2.79 5.17 -2.03
CA ARG A 156 3.82 6.09 -2.55
C ARG A 156 3.25 7.12 -3.52
N HIS A 157 2.30 6.73 -4.35
CA HIS A 157 1.72 7.55 -5.41
C HIS A 157 0.31 8.07 -5.09
N GLY A 158 -0.17 7.90 -3.86
CA GLY A 158 -1.48 8.39 -3.45
C GLY A 158 -2.65 7.70 -4.18
N ILE A 159 -2.49 6.43 -4.52
CA ILE A 159 -3.50 5.59 -5.14
C ILE A 159 -4.35 4.96 -4.04
N GLY A 160 -5.67 5.14 -4.10
CA GLY A 160 -6.61 4.55 -3.17
C GLY A 160 -7.17 3.21 -3.63
N LEU A 161 -7.92 2.54 -2.74
CA LEU A 161 -8.49 1.21 -2.99
C LEU A 161 -9.43 1.16 -4.20
N ASN A 162 -10.14 2.26 -4.53
CA ASN A 162 -10.98 2.31 -5.74
C ASN A 162 -10.17 2.13 -7.03
N LYS A 163 -8.94 2.62 -7.07
CA LYS A 163 -8.06 2.45 -8.24
C LYS A 163 -7.47 1.05 -8.29
N ILE A 164 -7.10 0.46 -7.14
CA ILE A 164 -6.68 -0.95 -7.07
C ILE A 164 -7.82 -1.86 -7.56
N LEU A 165 -9.05 -1.64 -7.09
CA LEU A 165 -10.23 -2.38 -7.56
C LEU A 165 -10.47 -2.25 -9.06
N GLY A 166 -10.21 -1.08 -9.62
CA GLY A 166 -10.33 -0.81 -11.07
C GLY A 166 -9.18 -1.33 -11.92
N THR A 167 -8.11 -1.83 -11.30
CA THR A 167 -6.97 -2.41 -12.01
C THR A 167 -7.29 -3.85 -12.42
N ILE A 168 -6.88 -4.24 -13.64
CA ILE A 168 -7.05 -5.61 -14.12
C ILE A 168 -5.95 -6.48 -13.50
N HIS A 169 -6.36 -7.47 -12.69
CA HIS A 169 -5.47 -8.49 -12.14
C HIS A 169 -5.57 -9.76 -12.96
N ILE A 170 -4.45 -10.44 -13.16
CA ILE A 170 -4.41 -11.69 -13.89
C ILE A 170 -5.09 -12.79 -13.06
N TYR A 171 -5.97 -13.55 -13.70
CA TYR A 171 -6.64 -14.73 -13.12
C TYR A 171 -6.05 -16.03 -13.71
N PRO A 172 -5.82 -17.07 -12.90
CA PRO A 172 -5.85 -17.08 -11.44
C PRO A 172 -4.47 -16.74 -10.86
N THR A 173 -4.39 -15.79 -9.95
CA THR A 173 -3.14 -15.42 -9.26
C THR A 173 -3.39 -15.04 -7.80
N MET A 174 -2.35 -15.12 -6.95
CA MET A 174 -2.42 -14.63 -5.57
C MET A 174 -2.64 -13.11 -5.50
N ALA A 175 -2.24 -12.34 -6.52
CA ALA A 175 -2.43 -10.89 -6.56
C ALA A 175 -3.91 -10.44 -6.57
N GLU A 176 -4.84 -11.33 -6.97
CA GLU A 176 -6.28 -11.04 -6.89
C GLU A 176 -6.76 -10.79 -5.45
N ALA A 177 -6.05 -11.30 -4.43
CA ALA A 177 -6.34 -11.01 -3.03
C ALA A 177 -6.36 -9.50 -2.74
N ASN A 178 -5.46 -8.72 -3.36
CA ASN A 178 -5.42 -7.26 -3.22
C ASN A 178 -6.66 -6.60 -3.82
N LYS A 179 -7.09 -7.04 -5.00
CA LYS A 179 -8.31 -6.58 -5.65
C LYS A 179 -9.56 -6.94 -4.83
N TYR A 180 -9.61 -8.14 -4.28
CA TYR A 180 -10.76 -8.57 -3.48
C TYR A 180 -10.83 -7.86 -2.13
N ALA A 181 -9.70 -7.55 -1.50
CA ALA A 181 -9.65 -6.69 -0.32
C ALA A 181 -10.18 -5.27 -0.63
N ALA A 182 -9.77 -4.68 -1.76
CA ALA A 182 -10.31 -3.41 -2.23
C ALA A 182 -11.83 -3.50 -2.55
N GLY A 183 -12.27 -4.62 -3.10
CA GLY A 183 -13.69 -4.94 -3.34
C GLY A 183 -14.50 -5.07 -2.05
N ALA A 184 -13.93 -5.70 -1.01
CA ALA A 184 -14.55 -5.81 0.31
C ALA A 184 -14.76 -4.42 0.94
N TRP A 185 -13.73 -3.56 0.89
CA TRP A 185 -13.86 -2.17 1.30
C TRP A 185 -14.97 -1.43 0.54
N LYS A 186 -15.01 -1.57 -0.79
CA LYS A 186 -16.02 -0.92 -1.64
C LYS A 186 -17.44 -1.37 -1.32
N ARG A 187 -17.63 -2.66 -1.05
CA ARG A 187 -18.94 -3.21 -0.64
C ARG A 187 -19.41 -2.63 0.69
N ALA A 188 -18.49 -2.48 1.66
CA ALA A 188 -18.81 -1.88 2.96
C ALA A 188 -19.19 -0.39 2.84
N HIS A 189 -18.65 0.32 1.83
CA HIS A 189 -18.88 1.74 1.59
C HIS A 189 -19.84 2.01 0.41
N LYS A 190 -20.74 1.09 0.11
CA LYS A 190 -21.72 1.29 -0.97
C LYS A 190 -22.68 2.44 -0.63
N PRO A 191 -22.97 3.35 -1.59
CA PRO A 191 -23.89 4.47 -1.37
C PRO A 191 -25.34 4.00 -1.45
N GLU A 192 -25.90 3.51 -0.35
CA GLU A 192 -27.24 2.89 -0.33
C GLU A 192 -28.36 3.79 -0.87
N LEU A 193 -28.33 5.10 -0.53
CA LEU A 193 -29.32 6.04 -1.04
C LEU A 193 -29.28 6.15 -2.57
N LEU A 194 -28.08 6.22 -3.15
CA LEU A 194 -27.91 6.26 -4.59
C LEU A 194 -28.40 4.95 -5.24
N LEU A 195 -28.08 3.82 -4.65
CA LEU A 195 -28.52 2.51 -5.16
C LEU A 195 -30.04 2.40 -5.16
N ARG A 196 -30.73 2.87 -4.11
CA ARG A 196 -32.20 2.92 -4.04
C ARG A 196 -32.80 3.83 -5.13
N LEU A 197 -32.15 4.97 -5.42
CA LEU A 197 -32.58 5.85 -6.51
C LEU A 197 -32.40 5.20 -7.88
N VAL A 198 -31.26 4.54 -8.10
CA VAL A 198 -30.99 3.79 -9.34
C VAL A 198 -31.98 2.63 -9.51
N GLU A 199 -32.30 1.92 -8.44
CA GLU A 199 -33.31 0.86 -8.45
C GLU A 199 -34.70 1.38 -8.89
N LYS A 200 -35.15 2.49 -8.30
CA LYS A 200 -36.40 3.16 -8.68
C LYS A 200 -36.39 3.62 -10.14
N TYR A 201 -35.28 4.21 -10.58
CA TYR A 201 -35.11 4.61 -11.98
C TYR A 201 -35.24 3.42 -12.93
N HIS A 202 -34.57 2.31 -12.65
CA HIS A 202 -34.66 1.12 -13.49
C HIS A 202 -36.03 0.47 -13.44
N ALA A 203 -36.74 0.48 -12.31
CA ALA A 203 -38.11 0.02 -12.21
C ALA A 203 -39.04 0.87 -13.10
N TRP A 204 -38.90 2.18 -13.08
CA TRP A 204 -39.66 3.09 -13.94
C TRP A 204 -39.33 2.86 -15.44
N MET A 205 -38.06 2.72 -15.81
CA MET A 205 -37.65 2.40 -17.19
C MET A 205 -38.25 1.09 -17.69
N ARG A 206 -38.27 0.03 -16.85
CA ARG A 206 -38.90 -1.25 -17.22
C ARG A 206 -40.41 -1.14 -17.41
N GLY A 207 -41.09 -0.27 -16.64
CA GLY A 207 -42.50 0.03 -16.83
C GLY A 207 -42.76 0.68 -18.19
N LYS A 208 -41.98 1.73 -18.53
CA LYS A 208 -42.08 2.37 -19.85
C LYS A 208 -41.87 1.42 -21.02
N ALA A 209 -40.84 0.58 -20.96
CA ALA A 209 -40.55 -0.40 -22.00
C ALA A 209 -41.68 -1.41 -22.19
N LYS A 210 -42.39 -1.81 -21.11
CA LYS A 210 -43.58 -2.66 -21.21
C LYS A 210 -44.76 -1.95 -21.90
N ASP A 211 -44.99 -0.67 -21.55
CA ASP A 211 -46.05 0.10 -22.13
C ASP A 211 -45.83 0.34 -23.63
N GLU A 212 -44.59 0.64 -24.03
CA GLU A 212 -44.22 0.78 -25.44
C GLU A 212 -44.37 -0.53 -26.23
N ALA A 213 -43.91 -1.65 -25.64
CA ALA A 213 -44.08 -2.98 -26.27
C ALA A 213 -45.57 -3.40 -26.37
N GLY A 214 -46.40 -2.99 -25.42
CA GLY A 214 -47.86 -3.16 -25.47
C GLY A 214 -48.47 -2.38 -26.66
N ARG A 215 -48.14 -1.10 -26.80
CA ARG A 215 -48.64 -0.24 -27.89
C ARG A 215 -48.27 -0.75 -29.27
N MET A 216 -47.04 -1.27 -29.45
CA MET A 216 -46.61 -1.83 -30.75
C MET A 216 -47.35 -3.12 -31.11
N LYS A 217 -47.97 -3.85 -30.15
CA LYS A 217 -48.77 -5.03 -30.42
C LYS A 217 -50.21 -4.68 -30.83
N ASP A 218 -50.69 -3.51 -30.47
CA ASP A 218 -52.06 -3.09 -30.71
C ASP A 218 -52.21 -2.22 -31.98
N GLU A 219 -51.13 -1.92 -32.70
CA GLU A 219 -51.20 -1.24 -34.03
C GLU A 219 -51.70 -2.27 -35.08
N PRO A 220 -52.85 -2.02 -35.73
CA PRO A 220 -53.35 -2.90 -36.78
C PRO A 220 -52.40 -2.84 -37.98
N ARG A 221 -52.08 -4.01 -38.49
CA ARG A 221 -51.30 -4.18 -39.74
C ARG A 221 -52.13 -3.76 -40.96
#